data_24e8c5e9dc275bd58f9b09a3a9745ffb
#
_entry.id   24e8c5e9dc275bd58f9b09a3a9745ffb
#
_cell.length_a   1.000
_cell.length_b   1.000
_cell.length_c   1.000
_cell.angle_alpha   90.00
_cell.angle_beta   90.00
_cell.angle_gamma   90.00
#
_symmetry.space_group_name_H-M   'P 1'
#
loop_
_entity.id
_entity.type
_entity.pdbx_description
1 polymer ?
#
loop_
_entity_poly.entity_id
_entity_poly.type
_entity_poly.pdbx_seq_one_letter_code
_entity_poly.pdbx_strand_id
1 'polypeptide(L)'
;MIRTVEEYTPEVVEASKSTLIELMVILHSYSDSLVLIGGWVPYFLLKKFQKSSNNFNHIGSLDIDIAVNPEKIDADAYATIVELISDRGYQNKKYPSGAVSPYSFEKAIPSPITNKEYTIAVDFLTSQPNILTGGHHRHRKIQSDL
;
A
#
# COMPACT_ATOMS: atom_id res chain seq x y z
N MET A 1 7.52 4.70 -11.71
CA MET A 1 8.89 4.13 -11.85
C MET A 1 8.81 2.76 -12.49
N ILE A 2 9.63 2.53 -13.49
CA ILE A 2 9.73 1.22 -14.12
C ILE A 2 10.75 0.40 -13.34
N ARG A 3 10.35 -0.78 -12.91
CA ARG A 3 11.24 -1.66 -12.18
C ARG A 3 11.65 -2.85 -13.04
N THR A 4 12.86 -3.28 -12.87
CA THR A 4 13.39 -4.45 -13.59
C THR A 4 13.20 -5.72 -12.78
N VAL A 5 13.32 -6.87 -13.42
CA VAL A 5 13.19 -8.15 -12.75
C VAL A 5 14.29 -8.32 -11.66
N GLU A 6 15.45 -7.73 -11.88
CA GLU A 6 16.55 -7.80 -10.90
C GLU A 6 16.22 -7.12 -9.59
N GLU A 7 15.30 -6.14 -9.58
CA GLU A 7 14.89 -5.46 -8.34
C GLU A 7 13.94 -6.31 -7.51
N TYR A 8 13.39 -7.37 -8.08
CA TYR A 8 12.45 -8.26 -7.40
C TYR A 8 13.18 -9.45 -6.80
N THR A 9 14.06 -9.20 -5.84
CA THR A 9 14.75 -10.28 -5.14
C THR A 9 13.80 -10.97 -4.15
N PRO A 10 14.01 -12.25 -3.83
CA PRO A 10 13.17 -12.94 -2.85
C PRO A 10 13.09 -12.21 -1.50
N GLU A 11 14.19 -11.61 -1.06
CA GLU A 11 14.24 -10.92 0.21
C GLU A 11 13.29 -9.71 0.25
N VAL A 12 13.34 -8.90 -0.80
CA VAL A 12 12.52 -7.69 -0.88
C VAL A 12 11.05 -8.04 -1.10
N VAL A 13 10.77 -9.04 -1.91
CA VAL A 13 9.40 -9.50 -2.16
C VAL A 13 8.78 -10.04 -0.87
N GLU A 14 9.53 -10.80 -0.09
CA GLU A 14 9.03 -11.31 1.18
C GLU A 14 8.82 -10.19 2.21
N ALA A 15 9.66 -9.17 2.21
CA ALA A 15 9.44 -8.00 3.05
C ALA A 15 8.14 -7.27 2.66
N SER A 16 7.89 -7.09 1.37
CA SER A 16 6.66 -6.49 0.88
C SER A 16 5.44 -7.34 1.24
N LYS A 17 5.54 -8.65 1.09
CA LYS A 17 4.46 -9.57 1.43
C LYS A 17 4.14 -9.52 2.93
N SER A 18 5.16 -9.48 3.77
CA SER A 18 4.98 -9.32 5.23
C SER A 18 4.24 -8.04 5.56
N THR A 19 4.58 -6.95 4.86
CA THR A 19 3.91 -5.66 5.03
C THR A 19 2.44 -5.76 4.64
N LEU A 20 2.14 -6.40 3.52
CA LEU A 20 0.77 -6.57 3.07
C LEU A 20 -0.04 -7.37 4.08
N ILE A 21 0.51 -8.44 4.62
CA ILE A 21 -0.18 -9.26 5.62
C ILE A 21 -0.43 -8.44 6.89
N GLU A 22 0.55 -7.67 7.33
CA GLU A 22 0.39 -6.79 8.49
C GLU A 22 -0.75 -5.79 8.25
N LEU A 23 -0.78 -5.16 7.08
CA LEU A 23 -1.83 -4.20 6.74
C LEU A 23 -3.20 -4.85 6.70
N MET A 24 -3.31 -6.05 6.20
CA MET A 24 -4.58 -6.77 6.17
C MET A 24 -5.12 -7.01 7.59
N VAL A 25 -4.23 -7.29 8.53
CA VAL A 25 -4.62 -7.47 9.93
C VAL A 25 -5.00 -6.14 10.56
N ILE A 26 -4.17 -5.11 10.40
CA ILE A 26 -4.40 -3.80 11.00
C ILE A 26 -5.69 -3.17 10.47
N LEU A 27 -5.95 -3.29 9.18
CA LEU A 27 -7.05 -2.61 8.51
C LEU A 27 -8.27 -3.51 8.29
N HIS A 28 -8.34 -4.62 9.00
CA HIS A 28 -9.41 -5.59 8.82
C HIS A 28 -10.80 -4.97 8.95
N SER A 29 -10.98 -4.03 9.87
CA SER A 29 -12.28 -3.35 10.09
C SER A 29 -12.77 -2.59 8.85
N TYR A 30 -11.88 -2.25 7.95
CA TYR A 30 -12.19 -1.49 6.74
C TYR A 30 -12.16 -2.36 5.49
N SER A 31 -12.13 -3.67 5.64
CA SER A 31 -11.95 -4.59 4.51
C SER A 31 -13.02 -4.44 3.42
N ASP A 32 -14.23 -4.02 3.76
CA ASP A 32 -15.30 -3.80 2.79
C ASP A 32 -15.10 -2.53 1.96
N SER A 33 -14.19 -1.68 2.36
CA SER A 33 -14.02 -0.34 1.80
C SER A 33 -12.66 -0.14 1.15
N LEU A 34 -11.79 -1.13 1.23
CA LEU A 34 -10.43 -1.10 0.71
C LEU A 34 -10.24 -2.25 -0.26
N VAL A 35 -9.57 -1.98 -1.37
CA VAL A 35 -9.31 -2.98 -2.39
C VAL A 35 -7.82 -2.98 -2.73
N LEU A 36 -7.20 -4.14 -2.60
CA LEU A 36 -5.83 -4.31 -3.05
C LEU A 36 -5.79 -4.23 -4.58
N ILE A 37 -4.90 -3.41 -5.10
CA ILE A 37 -4.65 -3.28 -6.54
C ILE A 37 -3.15 -3.43 -6.80
N GLY A 38 -2.75 -3.30 -8.05
CA GLY A 38 -1.34 -3.37 -8.42
C GLY A 38 -0.78 -4.78 -8.49
N GLY A 39 0.53 -4.90 -8.38
CA GLY A 39 1.27 -6.13 -8.67
C GLY A 39 0.97 -7.32 -7.80
N TRP A 40 0.43 -7.12 -6.59
CA TRP A 40 0.08 -8.24 -5.72
C TRP A 40 -1.18 -8.96 -6.16
N VAL A 41 -2.06 -8.31 -6.93
CA VAL A 41 -3.31 -8.94 -7.39
C VAL A 41 -3.04 -10.14 -8.30
N PRO A 42 -2.23 -10.02 -9.37
CA PRO A 42 -1.90 -11.19 -10.19
C PRO A 42 -1.23 -12.32 -9.38
N TYR A 43 -0.38 -11.95 -8.43
CA TYR A 43 0.29 -12.94 -7.58
C TYR A 43 -0.72 -13.83 -6.85
N PHE A 44 -1.70 -13.23 -6.17
CA PHE A 44 -2.69 -13.98 -5.41
C PHE A 44 -3.68 -14.72 -6.31
N LEU A 45 -4.06 -14.14 -7.44
CA LEU A 45 -4.94 -14.81 -8.38
C LEU A 45 -4.29 -16.07 -8.96
N LEU A 46 -3.02 -15.98 -9.31
CA LEU A 46 -2.29 -17.16 -9.81
C LEU A 46 -2.17 -18.23 -8.73
N LYS A 47 -1.86 -17.84 -7.50
CA LYS A 47 -1.79 -18.81 -6.40
C LYS A 47 -3.11 -19.50 -6.16
N LYS A 48 -4.22 -18.80 -6.29
CA LYS A 48 -5.54 -19.35 -6.00
C LYS A 48 -6.06 -20.23 -7.14
N PHE A 49 -5.83 -19.84 -8.39
CA PHE A 49 -6.48 -20.46 -9.54
C PHE A 49 -5.51 -21.26 -10.43
N GLN A 50 -4.22 -21.14 -10.24
CA GLN A 50 -3.26 -21.86 -11.05
C GLN A 50 -3.31 -23.35 -10.75
N LYS A 51 -3.37 -24.16 -11.81
CA LYS A 51 -3.31 -25.60 -11.66
C LYS A 51 -1.89 -26.02 -11.34
N SER A 52 -1.75 -27.10 -10.57
CA SER A 52 -0.45 -27.60 -10.16
C SER A 52 0.44 -28.02 -11.33
N SER A 53 -0.15 -28.28 -12.49
CA SER A 53 0.61 -28.62 -13.69
C SER A 53 1.25 -27.40 -14.37
N ASN A 54 0.87 -26.18 -13.99
CA ASN A 54 1.46 -24.98 -14.55
C ASN A 54 2.68 -24.58 -13.75
N ASN A 55 3.76 -24.28 -14.45
CA ASN A 55 5.01 -23.85 -13.81
C ASN A 55 5.19 -22.34 -13.82
N PHE A 56 4.13 -21.59 -14.16
CA PHE A 56 4.20 -20.15 -14.18
C PHE A 56 4.05 -19.61 -12.75
N ASN A 57 5.04 -18.87 -12.28
CA ASN A 57 5.00 -18.22 -10.98
C ASN A 57 5.14 -16.73 -11.15
N HIS A 58 4.23 -15.98 -10.53
CA HIS A 58 4.37 -14.54 -10.45
C HIS A 58 5.37 -14.20 -9.36
N ILE A 59 6.27 -13.27 -9.63
CA ILE A 59 7.34 -12.92 -8.71
C ILE A 59 6.88 -12.09 -7.50
N GLY A 60 5.63 -11.65 -7.48
CA GLY A 60 5.11 -10.81 -6.42
C GLY A 60 5.23 -9.32 -6.76
N SER A 61 5.32 -8.50 -5.74
CA SER A 61 5.42 -7.06 -5.92
C SER A 61 6.32 -6.46 -4.84
N LEU A 62 6.79 -5.24 -5.08
CA LEU A 62 7.60 -4.50 -4.10
C LEU A 62 6.78 -3.51 -3.31
N ASP A 63 5.85 -2.80 -3.97
CA ASP A 63 5.03 -1.78 -3.36
C ASP A 63 3.60 -2.27 -3.22
N ILE A 64 2.86 -1.67 -2.32
CA ILE A 64 1.48 -2.05 -2.03
C ILE A 64 0.57 -0.89 -2.39
N ASP A 65 -0.41 -1.15 -3.25
CA ASP A 65 -1.40 -0.17 -3.68
C ASP A 65 -2.78 -0.58 -3.19
N ILE A 66 -3.43 0.31 -2.47
CA ILE A 66 -4.75 0.06 -1.89
C ILE A 66 -5.72 1.13 -2.37
N ALA A 67 -6.74 0.71 -3.10
CA ALA A 67 -7.79 1.62 -3.52
C ALA A 67 -8.79 1.81 -2.39
N VAL A 68 -9.17 3.06 -2.17
CA VAL A 68 -10.10 3.45 -1.11
C VAL A 68 -11.43 3.85 -1.75
N ASN A 69 -12.53 3.25 -1.27
CA ASN A 69 -13.86 3.61 -1.74
C ASN A 69 -14.30 4.92 -1.07
N PRO A 70 -14.39 6.04 -1.80
CA PRO A 70 -14.70 7.32 -1.18
C PRO A 70 -16.15 7.43 -0.69
N GLU A 71 -17.03 6.53 -1.14
CA GLU A 71 -18.41 6.50 -0.66
C GLU A 71 -18.53 5.88 0.72
N LYS A 72 -17.55 5.04 1.10
CA LYS A 72 -17.57 4.33 2.38
C LYS A 72 -16.57 4.85 3.39
N ILE A 73 -15.50 5.49 2.92
CA ILE A 73 -14.43 6.03 3.76
C ILE A 73 -14.48 7.55 3.67
N ASP A 74 -14.89 8.18 4.73
CA ASP A 74 -14.85 9.64 4.85
C ASP A 74 -13.51 10.10 5.42
N ALA A 75 -13.37 11.41 5.65
CA ALA A 75 -12.14 11.98 6.18
C ALA A 75 -11.79 11.43 7.56
N ASP A 76 -12.80 11.24 8.42
CA ASP A 76 -12.57 10.72 9.77
C ASP A 76 -12.11 9.27 9.73
N ALA A 77 -12.71 8.45 8.89
CA ALA A 77 -12.32 7.07 8.73
C ALA A 77 -10.90 6.98 8.16
N TYR A 78 -10.57 7.81 7.19
CA TYR A 78 -9.23 7.84 6.63
C TYR A 78 -8.20 8.26 7.68
N ALA A 79 -8.52 9.27 8.48
CA ALA A 79 -7.64 9.69 9.58
C ALA A 79 -7.39 8.55 10.57
N THR A 80 -8.42 7.75 10.85
CA THR A 80 -8.27 6.58 11.70
C THR A 80 -7.37 5.51 11.07
N ILE A 81 -7.53 5.28 9.77
CA ILE A 81 -6.65 4.37 9.03
C ILE A 81 -5.20 4.83 9.15
N VAL A 82 -4.95 6.12 8.95
CA VAL A 82 -3.61 6.69 9.05
C VAL A 82 -3.04 6.51 10.47
N GLU A 83 -3.86 6.75 11.49
CA GLU A 83 -3.42 6.51 12.87
C GLU A 83 -3.03 5.06 13.10
N LEU A 84 -3.84 4.13 12.63
CA LEU A 84 -3.58 2.70 12.82
C LEU A 84 -2.25 2.28 12.19
N ILE A 85 -1.97 2.74 10.99
CA ILE A 85 -0.71 2.38 10.34
C ILE A 85 0.47 3.16 10.93
N SER A 86 0.26 4.41 11.34
CA SER A 86 1.31 5.21 11.97
C SER A 86 1.76 4.59 13.30
N ASP A 87 0.83 4.02 14.05
CA ASP A 87 1.14 3.33 15.30
C ASP A 87 2.00 2.08 15.07
N ARG A 88 2.04 1.59 13.85
CA ARG A 88 2.87 0.44 13.49
C ARG A 88 4.15 0.85 12.77
N GLY A 89 4.49 2.13 12.78
CA GLY A 89 5.76 2.63 12.25
C GLY A 89 5.72 3.09 10.80
N TYR A 90 4.56 3.13 10.17
CA TYR A 90 4.45 3.69 8.82
C TYR A 90 4.51 5.20 8.89
N GLN A 91 5.29 5.81 8.02
CA GLN A 91 5.48 7.25 7.96
C GLN A 91 5.08 7.77 6.59
N ASN A 92 4.57 9.01 6.56
CA ASN A 92 4.28 9.65 5.28
C ASN A 92 5.55 9.77 4.45
N LYS A 93 5.41 9.45 3.19
CA LYS A 93 6.51 9.59 2.24
C LYS A 93 6.78 11.06 1.98
N LYS A 94 8.06 11.45 2.00
CA LYS A 94 8.46 12.83 1.75
C LYS A 94 9.01 12.97 0.33
N TYR A 95 8.65 14.06 -0.31
CA TYR A 95 9.22 14.44 -1.59
C TYR A 95 10.57 15.15 -1.38
N PRO A 96 11.41 15.26 -2.42
CA PRO A 96 12.68 15.99 -2.30
C PRO A 96 12.51 17.43 -1.82
N SER A 97 11.36 18.05 -2.09
CA SER A 97 11.06 19.41 -1.62
C SER A 97 10.82 19.48 -0.11
N GLY A 98 10.71 18.35 0.57
CA GLY A 98 10.30 18.29 1.97
C GLY A 98 8.81 18.18 2.17
N ALA A 99 8.02 18.32 1.11
CA ALA A 99 6.57 18.16 1.20
C ALA A 99 6.22 16.69 1.53
N VAL A 100 5.11 16.51 2.23
CA VAL A 100 4.67 15.20 2.69
C VAL A 100 3.42 14.79 1.91
N SER A 101 3.41 13.55 1.42
CA SER A 101 2.23 13.02 0.77
C SER A 101 1.22 12.52 1.80
N PRO A 102 -0.05 12.93 1.72
CA PRO A 102 -1.08 12.41 2.62
C PRO A 102 -1.56 11.00 2.24
N TYR A 103 -1.16 10.47 1.09
CA TYR A 103 -1.66 9.20 0.58
C TYR A 103 -0.58 8.14 0.45
N SER A 104 0.67 8.50 0.58
CA SER A 104 1.79 7.58 0.40
C SER A 104 2.56 7.44 1.70
N PHE A 105 2.82 6.20 2.07
CA PHE A 105 3.49 5.87 3.33
C PHE A 105 4.60 4.88 3.04
N GLU A 106 5.52 4.79 3.97
CA GLU A 106 6.61 3.82 3.87
C GLU A 106 7.04 3.35 5.25
N LYS A 107 7.62 2.17 5.28
CA LYS A 107 8.15 1.60 6.50
C LYS A 107 9.35 0.73 6.16
N ALA A 108 10.37 0.78 7.00
CA ALA A 108 11.50 -0.13 6.90
C ALA A 108 11.13 -1.47 7.51
N ILE A 109 11.20 -2.53 6.71
CA ILE A 109 10.76 -3.87 7.08
C ILE A 109 11.93 -4.83 6.97
N PRO A 110 12.24 -5.62 8.01
CA PRO A 110 13.23 -6.66 7.87
C PRO A 110 12.68 -7.81 7.03
N SER A 111 13.51 -8.29 6.11
CA SER A 111 13.13 -9.46 5.32
C SER A 111 13.14 -10.69 6.22
N PRO A 112 12.10 -11.56 6.16
CA PRO A 112 12.12 -12.81 6.89
C PRO A 112 13.25 -13.75 6.47
N ILE A 113 13.81 -13.56 5.28
CA ILE A 113 14.88 -14.41 4.77
C ILE A 113 16.25 -13.98 5.30
N THR A 114 16.54 -12.67 5.27
CA THR A 114 17.90 -12.17 5.57
C THR A 114 17.96 -11.26 6.78
N ASN A 115 16.84 -10.81 7.30
CA ASN A 115 16.71 -9.76 8.33
C ASN A 115 17.27 -8.41 7.91
N LYS A 116 17.70 -8.28 6.67
CA LYS A 116 18.10 -6.99 6.12
C LYS A 116 16.86 -6.13 5.93
N GLU A 117 16.94 -4.84 6.26
CA GLU A 117 15.80 -3.95 6.16
C GLU A 117 15.60 -3.42 4.74
N TYR A 118 14.36 -3.36 4.32
CA TYR A 118 13.95 -2.78 3.04
C TYR A 118 12.81 -1.81 3.30
N THR A 119 12.83 -0.68 2.59
CA THR A 119 11.74 0.30 2.69
C THR A 119 10.63 -0.10 1.73
N ILE A 120 9.46 -0.36 2.29
CA ILE A 120 8.28 -0.76 1.51
C ILE A 120 7.31 0.41 1.47
N ALA A 121 6.87 0.77 0.27
CA ALA A 121 5.91 1.84 0.07
C ALA A 121 4.48 1.31 0.04
N VAL A 122 3.58 2.07 0.63
CA VAL A 122 2.15 1.79 0.65
C VAL A 122 1.42 3.03 0.16
N ASP A 123 0.68 2.89 -0.93
CA ASP A 123 -0.04 4.01 -1.53
C ASP A 123 -1.54 3.77 -1.44
N PHE A 124 -2.26 4.77 -0.94
CA PHE A 124 -3.71 4.77 -0.95
C PHE A 124 -4.19 5.59 -2.14
N LEU A 125 -5.07 4.99 -2.95
CA LEU A 125 -5.54 5.56 -4.19
C LEU A 125 -7.05 5.77 -4.13
N THR A 126 -7.50 6.94 -4.53
CA THR A 126 -8.92 7.27 -4.53
C THR A 126 -9.23 8.25 -5.66
N SER A 127 -10.46 8.19 -6.17
CA SER A 127 -10.94 9.14 -7.18
C SER A 127 -11.37 10.48 -6.57
N GLN A 128 -11.51 10.56 -5.25
CA GLN A 128 -11.97 11.77 -4.56
C GLN A 128 -11.09 12.09 -3.36
N PRO A 129 -9.84 12.49 -3.60
CA PRO A 129 -8.88 12.68 -2.51
C PRO A 129 -9.27 13.79 -1.54
N ASN A 130 -9.96 14.82 -1.99
CA ASN A 130 -10.37 15.92 -1.12
C ASN A 130 -11.31 15.46 0.00
N ILE A 131 -12.09 14.42 -0.24
CA ILE A 131 -12.97 13.86 0.78
C ILE A 131 -12.16 13.19 1.87
N LEU A 132 -11.12 12.45 1.50
CA LEU A 132 -10.31 11.72 2.46
C LEU A 132 -9.49 12.63 3.37
N THR A 133 -9.05 13.76 2.85
CA THR A 133 -8.19 14.67 3.61
C THR A 133 -8.97 15.83 4.22
N GLY A 134 -10.29 15.74 4.20
CA GLY A 134 -11.11 16.79 4.78
C GLY A 134 -11.10 18.03 3.94
N GLY A 135 -11.74 18.00 2.76
CA GLY A 135 -11.81 19.14 1.87
C GLY A 135 -12.39 20.38 2.49
N HIS A 136 -13.09 20.23 3.63
CA HIS A 136 -13.56 21.36 4.40
C HIS A 136 -12.43 22.21 4.98
N HIS A 137 -11.26 21.69 4.98
CA HIS A 137 -10.09 22.46 5.35
C HIS A 137 -9.71 23.39 4.26
N ARG A 138 -10.46 23.25 3.36
CA ARG A 138 -10.63 24.27 2.79
C ARG A 138 -9.80 25.05 2.16
N HIS A 139 -9.42 25.62 2.35
CA HIS A 139 -8.58 26.55 1.79
C HIS A 139 -7.60 25.91 0.94
N ARG A 140 -7.55 24.61 1.00
CA ARG A 140 -6.52 24.01 0.32
C ARG A 140 -7.09 22.98 -0.57
N LYS A 141 -6.97 23.15 -1.84
CA LYS A 141 -7.34 22.14 -2.79
C LYS A 141 -6.22 21.13 -2.89
N ILE A 142 -6.52 19.91 -2.59
CA ILE A 142 -5.59 18.83 -2.77
C ILE A 142 -5.80 18.34 -4.18
N GLN A 143 -4.78 18.44 -4.99
CA GLN A 143 -4.82 17.89 -6.32
C GLN A 143 -4.42 16.45 -6.28
N SER A 144 -5.09 15.65 -7.06
CA SER A 144 -4.80 14.26 -7.20
C SER A 144 -4.46 13.99 -8.66
N ASP A 145 -3.45 13.17 -8.86
CA ASP A 145 -3.10 12.68 -10.18
C ASP A 145 -3.84 11.39 -10.53
N LEU A 146 -4.79 11.04 -9.74
CA LEU A 146 -5.62 9.86 -9.96
C LEU A 146 -6.72 10.10 -10.99
#